data_7b184c208387a8b95d2e56274d10c61a
#
_entry.id   7b184c208387a8b95d2e56274d10c61a
#
_cell.length_a   1.000
_cell.length_b   1.000
_cell.length_c   1.000
_cell.angle_alpha   90.00
_cell.angle_beta   90.00
_cell.angle_gamma   90.00
#
_symmetry.space_group_name_H-M   'P 1'
#
loop_
_entity.id
_entity.type
_entity.pdbx_description
1 polymer ?
#
loop_
_entity_poly.entity_id
_entity_poly.type
_entity_poly.pdbx_seq_one_letter_code
_entity_poly.pdbx_strand_id
1 'polypeptide(L)'
;MNQLLCIIVAMKTKSRRVHLEIQQHRGNPVGLIRSSFRKDGKVYHATYGRITGLSLEQLRLIQAAFQRRVVPEDSPEALQITSGREYGASAVGLALAKELGLDRIIYSRSERWVRCALALIVGRLVYAGSELALSHIGDLSALWELCGVSGPIDVDRDCYAVMDRLLERQGAIQRSLAARHLQDGCLVLYDLTS
;
A
#
# COMPACT_ATOMS: atom_id res chain seq x y z
N MET A 1 -4.18 10.05 -14.01
CA MET A 1 -2.90 9.85 -13.29
C MET A 1 -2.67 11.02 -12.33
N ASN A 2 -3.58 11.29 -11.35
CA ASN A 2 -3.43 12.42 -10.40
C ASN A 2 -4.42 12.33 -9.21
N GLN A 3 -4.69 11.14 -8.65
CA GLN A 3 -5.59 11.04 -7.49
C GLN A 3 -4.94 10.58 -6.18
N LEU A 4 -3.67 10.20 -6.18
CA LEU A 4 -2.99 9.70 -4.97
C LEU A 4 -2.22 10.78 -4.18
N LEU A 5 -1.95 11.94 -4.77
CA LEU A 5 -1.16 12.99 -4.11
C LEU A 5 -1.96 13.88 -3.16
N CYS A 6 -3.29 13.79 -3.16
CA CYS A 6 -4.16 14.69 -2.39
C CYS A 6 -4.38 14.29 -0.93
N ILE A 7 -3.94 13.10 -0.50
CA ILE A 7 -4.22 12.57 0.85
C ILE A 7 -3.18 13.01 1.91
N ILE A 8 -1.96 13.33 1.50
CA ILE A 8 -0.86 13.61 2.45
C ILE A 8 -0.80 15.09 2.90
N VAL A 9 -1.34 16.02 2.14
CA VAL A 9 -1.26 17.47 2.46
C VAL A 9 -2.34 17.94 3.45
N ALA A 10 -3.39 17.15 3.72
CA ALA A 10 -4.53 17.55 4.56
C ALA A 10 -4.36 17.33 6.08
N MET A 11 -3.20 16.94 6.59
CA MET A 11 -3.03 16.53 7.99
C MET A 11 -2.68 17.68 8.98
N LYS A 12 -2.92 18.94 8.66
CA LYS A 12 -2.69 20.07 9.59
C LYS A 12 -3.93 20.88 9.97
N THR A 13 -5.12 20.33 9.85
CA THR A 13 -6.34 20.97 10.37
C THR A 13 -6.99 20.11 11.44
N LYS A 14 -7.39 20.73 12.59
CA LYS A 14 -8.14 20.15 13.71
C LYS A 14 -8.94 18.92 13.26
N SER A 15 -8.69 17.76 13.87
CA SER A 15 -9.36 16.49 13.63
C SER A 15 -10.88 16.70 13.57
N ARG A 16 -11.43 16.81 12.37
CA ARG A 16 -12.87 16.91 12.16
C ARG A 16 -13.44 15.51 12.32
N ARG A 17 -14.44 15.34 13.20
CA ARG A 17 -15.13 14.06 13.32
C ARG A 17 -15.73 13.66 11.99
N VAL A 18 -15.29 12.53 11.47
CA VAL A 18 -15.85 11.91 10.27
C VAL A 18 -17.00 10.98 10.70
N HIS A 19 -18.08 10.95 9.93
CA HIS A 19 -19.23 10.07 10.15
C HIS A 19 -19.72 9.50 8.82
N LEU A 20 -20.44 8.38 8.90
CA LEU A 20 -21.11 7.81 7.74
C LEU A 20 -22.56 8.28 7.73
N GLU A 21 -22.98 8.91 6.64
CA GLU A 21 -24.39 9.24 6.35
C GLU A 21 -24.93 8.25 5.33
N ILE A 22 -26.07 7.62 5.64
CA ILE A 22 -26.72 6.66 4.74
C ILE A 22 -27.84 7.39 4.00
N GLN A 23 -27.81 7.33 2.68
CA GLN A 23 -28.81 7.90 1.79
C GLN A 23 -29.36 6.84 0.84
N GLN A 24 -30.56 7.06 0.32
CA GLN A 24 -31.14 6.27 -0.76
C GLN A 24 -30.86 6.97 -2.10
N HIS A 25 -30.29 6.24 -3.04
CA HIS A 25 -30.08 6.76 -4.39
C HIS A 25 -30.59 5.75 -5.43
N ARG A 26 -31.63 6.14 -6.15
CA ARG A 26 -32.32 5.28 -7.15
C ARG A 26 -32.71 3.90 -6.59
N GLY A 27 -33.25 3.87 -5.37
CA GLY A 27 -33.67 2.64 -4.70
C GLY A 27 -32.57 1.83 -4.01
N ASN A 28 -31.28 2.19 -4.19
CA ASN A 28 -30.16 1.50 -3.56
C ASN A 28 -29.60 2.32 -2.39
N PRO A 29 -29.23 1.68 -1.26
CA PRO A 29 -28.59 2.36 -0.17
C PRO A 29 -27.14 2.75 -0.52
N VAL A 30 -26.74 3.96 -0.11
CA VAL A 30 -25.42 4.52 -0.34
C VAL A 30 -24.91 5.15 0.93
N GLY A 31 -23.68 4.81 1.32
CA GLY A 31 -22.95 5.43 2.42
C GLY A 31 -22.10 6.60 1.94
N LEU A 32 -22.22 7.76 2.57
CA LEU A 32 -21.37 8.92 2.34
C LEU A 32 -20.49 9.16 3.57
N ILE A 33 -19.17 9.12 3.37
CA ILE A 33 -18.20 9.46 4.40
C ILE A 33 -18.07 10.97 4.43
N ARG A 34 -18.55 11.61 5.51
CA ARG A 34 -18.65 13.07 5.64
C ARG A 34 -18.07 13.59 6.93
N SER A 35 -17.66 14.85 6.93
CA SER A 35 -17.51 15.65 8.14
C SER A 35 -18.37 16.89 8.05
N SER A 36 -18.91 17.31 9.20
CA SER A 36 -19.68 18.53 9.33
C SER A 36 -18.87 19.58 10.07
N PHE A 37 -18.92 20.82 9.60
CA PHE A 37 -18.25 21.95 10.26
C PHE A 37 -19.07 23.23 10.12
N ARG A 38 -18.92 24.14 11.06
CA ARG A 38 -19.58 25.44 11.02
C ARG A 38 -18.59 26.48 10.50
N LYS A 39 -19.06 27.29 9.57
CA LYS A 39 -18.39 28.48 9.09
C LYS A 39 -19.43 29.59 8.95
N ASP A 40 -19.16 30.76 9.52
CA ASP A 40 -20.03 31.95 9.47
C ASP A 40 -21.49 31.64 9.92
N GLY A 41 -21.64 30.88 11.01
CA GLY A 41 -22.93 30.47 11.57
C GLY A 41 -23.68 29.39 10.80
N LYS A 42 -23.23 29.03 9.61
CA LYS A 42 -23.83 27.98 8.74
C LYS A 42 -23.11 26.65 8.86
N VAL A 43 -23.86 25.54 8.72
CA VAL A 43 -23.30 24.18 8.71
C VAL A 43 -22.95 23.80 7.29
N TYR A 44 -21.71 23.35 7.09
CA TYR A 44 -21.21 22.82 5.84
C TYR A 44 -20.84 21.34 6.02
N HIS A 45 -20.93 20.58 4.93
CA HIS A 45 -20.53 19.18 4.87
C HIS A 45 -19.42 19.00 3.84
N ALA A 46 -18.33 18.34 4.25
CA ALA A 46 -17.31 17.87 3.32
C ALA A 46 -17.49 16.37 3.12
N THR A 47 -17.61 15.92 1.88
CA THR A 47 -17.71 14.50 1.53
C THR A 47 -16.34 14.00 1.10
N TYR A 48 -15.83 12.96 1.77
CA TYR A 48 -14.52 12.36 1.51
C TYR A 48 -14.60 11.10 0.66
N GLY A 49 -15.74 10.42 0.68
CA GLY A 49 -15.92 9.20 -0.09
C GLY A 49 -17.37 8.74 -0.15
N ARG A 50 -17.62 7.78 -1.04
CA ARG A 50 -18.91 7.16 -1.27
C ARG A 50 -18.77 5.65 -1.27
N ILE A 51 -19.63 4.95 -0.55
CA ILE A 51 -19.70 3.50 -0.47
C ILE A 51 -20.98 3.06 -1.18
N THR A 52 -20.85 2.18 -2.16
CA THR A 52 -21.96 1.61 -2.94
C THR A 52 -21.84 0.08 -2.98
N GLY A 53 -22.93 -0.62 -3.30
CA GLY A 53 -22.92 -2.08 -3.44
C GLY A 53 -23.04 -2.85 -2.12
N LEU A 54 -23.30 -2.15 -1.01
CA LEU A 54 -23.57 -2.77 0.29
C LEU A 54 -25.06 -2.73 0.63
N SER A 55 -25.51 -3.71 1.43
CA SER A 55 -26.86 -3.69 2.00
C SER A 55 -27.03 -2.56 3.02
N LEU A 56 -28.28 -2.19 3.31
CA LEU A 56 -28.58 -1.20 4.34
C LEU A 56 -28.04 -1.61 5.72
N GLU A 57 -28.07 -2.90 6.03
CA GLU A 57 -27.58 -3.45 7.28
C GLU A 57 -26.05 -3.32 7.39
N GLN A 58 -25.34 -3.68 6.33
CA GLN A 58 -23.88 -3.51 6.28
C GLN A 58 -23.48 -2.04 6.44
N LEU A 59 -24.20 -1.12 5.80
CA LEU A 59 -23.94 0.32 5.98
C LEU A 59 -24.23 0.80 7.39
N ARG A 60 -25.26 0.25 8.08
CA ARG A 60 -25.56 0.55 9.48
C ARG A 60 -24.46 0.06 10.42
N LEU A 61 -23.88 -1.12 10.18
CA LEU A 61 -22.74 -1.63 10.95
C LEU A 61 -21.53 -0.69 10.82
N ILE A 62 -21.21 -0.28 9.60
CA ILE A 62 -20.12 0.68 9.36
C ILE A 62 -20.43 2.02 10.05
N GLN A 63 -21.66 2.49 10.01
CA GLN A 63 -22.08 3.72 10.69
C GLN A 63 -21.90 3.61 12.21
N ALA A 64 -22.27 2.48 12.81
CA ALA A 64 -22.07 2.21 14.23
C ALA A 64 -20.58 2.22 14.62
N ALA A 65 -19.71 1.65 13.77
CA ALA A 65 -18.25 1.69 13.97
C ALA A 65 -17.73 3.14 13.96
N PHE A 66 -18.16 3.99 13.03
CA PHE A 66 -17.81 5.42 13.03
C PHE A 66 -18.29 6.15 14.28
N GLN A 67 -19.41 5.74 14.87
CA GLN A 67 -19.95 6.31 16.10
C GLN A 67 -19.31 5.71 17.36
N ARG A 68 -18.36 4.79 17.23
CA ARG A 68 -17.74 4.03 18.34
C ARG A 68 -18.79 3.32 19.21
N ARG A 69 -19.91 2.93 18.65
CA ARG A 69 -20.89 2.08 19.31
C ARG A 69 -20.40 0.65 19.26
N VAL A 70 -20.48 -0.07 20.37
CA VAL A 70 -20.17 -1.49 20.44
C VAL A 70 -21.19 -2.22 19.56
N VAL A 71 -20.72 -2.94 18.55
CA VAL A 71 -21.57 -3.89 17.83
C VAL A 71 -21.69 -5.11 18.75
N PRO A 72 -22.90 -5.58 19.08
CA PRO A 72 -23.04 -6.77 19.92
C PRO A 72 -22.27 -7.96 19.31
N GLU A 73 -21.46 -8.64 20.13
CA GLU A 73 -20.65 -9.79 19.70
C GLU A 73 -21.49 -10.94 19.14
N ASP A 74 -22.76 -11.03 19.57
CA ASP A 74 -23.72 -12.06 19.14
C ASP A 74 -24.47 -11.72 17.85
N SER A 75 -24.17 -10.61 17.20
CA SER A 75 -24.74 -10.31 15.87
C SER A 75 -24.07 -11.20 14.82
N PRO A 76 -24.82 -12.05 14.09
CA PRO A 76 -24.24 -12.87 13.02
C PRO A 76 -23.60 -12.04 11.91
N GLU A 77 -23.81 -10.73 11.93
CA GLU A 77 -23.31 -9.76 10.97
C GLU A 77 -22.17 -8.87 11.54
N ALA A 78 -21.67 -9.15 12.74
CA ALA A 78 -20.54 -8.43 13.32
C ALA A 78 -19.33 -8.62 12.43
N LEU A 79 -18.81 -7.54 11.86
CA LEU A 79 -17.56 -7.52 11.13
C LEU A 79 -16.44 -7.85 12.14
N GLN A 80 -15.98 -9.09 12.13
CA GLN A 80 -14.78 -9.49 12.85
C GLN A 80 -13.58 -9.22 11.96
N ILE A 81 -12.72 -8.29 12.38
CA ILE A 81 -11.39 -8.13 11.78
C ILE A 81 -10.54 -9.29 12.32
N THR A 82 -10.42 -10.35 11.54
CA THR A 82 -9.64 -11.54 11.92
C THR A 82 -8.15 -11.37 11.67
N SER A 83 -7.78 -10.51 10.73
CA SER A 83 -6.38 -10.18 10.44
C SER A 83 -6.27 -8.84 9.72
N GLY A 84 -5.14 -8.17 9.89
CA GLY A 84 -4.79 -6.97 9.13
C GLY A 84 -3.38 -7.13 8.60
N ARG A 85 -3.16 -6.81 7.32
CA ARG A 85 -1.82 -6.81 6.71
C ARG A 85 -1.35 -5.38 6.47
N GLU A 86 -0.06 -5.15 6.71
CA GLU A 86 0.57 -3.88 6.34
C GLU A 86 0.51 -3.71 4.82
N TYR A 87 0.13 -2.52 4.38
CA TYR A 87 -0.02 -2.18 2.97
C TYR A 87 0.76 -0.92 2.59
N GLY A 88 0.74 0.09 3.45
CA GLY A 88 1.15 1.46 3.11
C GLY A 88 2.61 1.59 2.75
N ALA A 89 3.52 1.14 3.60
CA ALA A 89 4.96 1.26 3.37
C ALA A 89 5.40 0.43 2.16
N SER A 90 4.85 -0.78 2.00
CA SER A 90 5.10 -1.65 0.84
C SER A 90 4.61 -1.01 -0.46
N ALA A 91 3.43 -0.39 -0.46
CA ALA A 91 2.87 0.30 -1.63
C ALA A 91 3.70 1.52 -2.04
N VAL A 92 4.15 2.34 -1.07
CA VAL A 92 5.02 3.49 -1.31
C VAL A 92 6.37 3.04 -1.85
N GLY A 93 7.01 2.05 -1.22
CA GLY A 93 8.28 1.49 -1.69
C GLY A 93 8.21 0.97 -3.12
N LEU A 94 7.13 0.25 -3.46
CA LEU A 94 6.92 -0.24 -4.82
C LEU A 94 6.65 0.90 -5.82
N ALA A 95 5.90 1.93 -5.43
CA ALA A 95 5.65 3.09 -6.28
C ALA A 95 6.97 3.81 -6.63
N LEU A 96 7.82 4.04 -5.64
CA LEU A 96 9.15 4.63 -5.83
C LEU A 96 10.05 3.75 -6.71
N ALA A 97 10.06 2.44 -6.49
CA ALA A 97 10.82 1.50 -7.32
C ALA A 97 10.41 1.56 -8.80
N LYS A 98 9.10 1.68 -9.07
CA LYS A 98 8.55 1.84 -10.42
C LYS A 98 8.83 3.22 -11.02
N GLU A 99 8.77 4.28 -10.24
CA GLU A 99 9.14 5.63 -10.68
C GLU A 99 10.62 5.71 -11.08
N LEU A 100 11.49 5.05 -10.32
CA LEU A 100 12.90 4.87 -10.67
C LEU A 100 13.11 3.93 -11.85
N GLY A 101 12.08 3.21 -12.32
CA GLY A 101 12.14 2.27 -13.43
C GLY A 101 12.98 1.02 -13.11
N LEU A 102 13.06 0.62 -11.82
CA LEU A 102 13.86 -0.53 -11.40
C LEU A 102 13.40 -1.83 -12.05
N ASP A 103 12.10 -1.99 -12.26
CA ASP A 103 11.52 -3.13 -12.97
C ASP A 103 12.15 -3.35 -14.35
N ARG A 104 12.33 -2.27 -15.12
CA ARG A 104 12.92 -2.29 -16.46
C ARG A 104 14.46 -2.36 -16.43
N ILE A 105 15.08 -1.77 -15.43
CA ILE A 105 16.55 -1.83 -15.22
C ILE A 105 16.95 -3.26 -14.86
N ILE A 106 16.20 -3.94 -14.00
CA ILE A 106 16.45 -5.34 -13.63
C ILE A 106 16.30 -6.23 -14.85
N TYR A 107 15.18 -6.14 -15.56
CA TYR A 107 14.94 -6.89 -16.78
C TYR A 107 13.80 -6.28 -17.60
N SER A 108 13.95 -6.31 -18.94
CA SER A 108 12.98 -5.70 -19.86
C SER A 108 11.62 -6.39 -19.92
N ARG A 109 11.53 -7.66 -19.47
CA ARG A 109 10.31 -8.46 -19.49
C ARG A 109 9.77 -8.63 -18.08
N SER A 110 8.43 -8.54 -17.94
CA SER A 110 7.76 -8.77 -16.64
C SER A 110 7.61 -10.27 -16.36
N GLU A 111 8.66 -10.88 -15.83
CA GLU A 111 8.68 -12.28 -15.39
C GLU A 111 8.47 -12.40 -13.88
N ARG A 112 8.09 -13.59 -13.39
CA ARG A 112 7.90 -13.83 -11.95
C ARG A 112 9.13 -13.43 -11.13
N TRP A 113 10.32 -13.83 -11.57
CA TRP A 113 11.56 -13.54 -10.85
C TRP A 113 11.84 -12.02 -10.73
N VAL A 114 11.45 -11.20 -11.72
CA VAL A 114 11.60 -9.73 -11.66
C VAL A 114 10.66 -9.14 -10.61
N ARG A 115 9.43 -9.66 -10.52
CA ARG A 115 8.48 -9.28 -9.49
C ARG A 115 8.97 -9.68 -8.10
N CYS A 116 9.56 -10.87 -7.97
CA CYS A 116 10.20 -11.30 -6.74
C CYS A 116 11.41 -10.42 -6.39
N ALA A 117 12.24 -10.05 -7.37
CA ALA A 117 13.36 -9.13 -7.16
C ALA A 117 12.88 -7.78 -6.63
N LEU A 118 11.81 -7.21 -7.20
CA LEU A 118 11.20 -5.98 -6.68
C LEU A 118 10.68 -6.16 -5.25
N ALA A 119 10.03 -7.30 -4.95
CA ALA A 119 9.57 -7.59 -3.60
C ALA A 119 10.73 -7.68 -2.60
N LEU A 120 11.85 -8.31 -2.98
CA LEU A 120 13.04 -8.37 -2.14
C LEU A 120 13.66 -6.99 -1.90
N ILE A 121 13.77 -6.15 -2.95
CA ILE A 121 14.32 -4.78 -2.84
C ILE A 121 13.42 -3.92 -1.94
N VAL A 122 12.12 -3.90 -2.20
CA VAL A 122 11.15 -3.14 -1.39
C VAL A 122 11.08 -3.70 0.03
N GLY A 123 11.08 -5.03 0.16
CA GLY A 123 11.09 -5.71 1.45
C GLY A 123 12.33 -5.35 2.29
N ARG A 124 13.49 -5.28 1.68
CA ARG A 124 14.73 -4.88 2.37
C ARG A 124 14.70 -3.41 2.81
N LEU A 125 14.03 -2.56 2.05
CA LEU A 125 13.85 -1.14 2.40
C LEU A 125 12.85 -0.95 3.56
N VAL A 126 11.76 -1.71 3.57
CA VAL A 126 10.65 -1.53 4.52
C VAL A 126 10.82 -2.38 5.78
N TYR A 127 11.36 -3.59 5.64
CA TYR A 127 11.50 -4.56 6.72
C TYR A 127 12.98 -4.92 6.92
N ALA A 128 13.47 -4.71 8.12
CA ALA A 128 14.84 -5.06 8.50
C ALA A 128 14.99 -6.58 8.76
N GLY A 129 14.65 -7.42 7.76
CA GLY A 129 14.65 -8.87 7.88
C GLY A 129 15.56 -9.56 6.87
N SER A 130 15.82 -10.86 7.09
CA SER A 130 16.46 -11.73 6.11
C SER A 130 15.48 -12.11 4.99
N GLU A 131 16.00 -12.66 3.90
CA GLU A 131 15.21 -13.19 2.78
C GLU A 131 14.24 -14.30 3.23
N LEU A 132 14.68 -15.13 4.16
CA LEU A 132 13.82 -16.13 4.81
C LEU A 132 12.68 -15.48 5.59
N ALA A 133 12.95 -14.43 6.36
CA ALA A 133 11.90 -13.69 7.06
C ALA A 133 10.92 -13.04 6.08
N LEU A 134 11.40 -12.48 4.98
CA LEU A 134 10.56 -11.89 3.93
C LEU A 134 9.70 -12.93 3.21
N SER A 135 10.16 -14.18 3.05
CA SER A 135 9.36 -15.24 2.43
C SER A 135 8.12 -15.59 3.27
N HIS A 136 8.17 -15.40 4.58
CA HIS A 136 7.07 -15.68 5.52
C HIS A 136 6.23 -14.45 5.89
N ILE A 137 6.50 -13.26 5.32
CA ILE A 137 5.81 -12.03 5.72
C ILE A 137 4.37 -11.91 5.17
N GLY A 138 3.92 -12.86 4.34
CA GLY A 138 2.64 -12.78 3.63
C GLY A 138 1.42 -12.59 4.51
N ASP A 139 1.43 -13.09 5.75
CA ASP A 139 0.34 -12.90 6.71
C ASP A 139 0.35 -11.51 7.37
N LEU A 140 1.49 -10.85 7.40
CA LEU A 140 1.70 -9.55 8.03
C LEU A 140 1.73 -8.39 7.03
N SER A 141 2.03 -8.67 5.76
CA SER A 141 2.19 -7.64 4.73
C SER A 141 1.62 -8.08 3.38
N ALA A 142 1.12 -7.09 2.63
CA ALA A 142 0.70 -7.26 1.24
C ALA A 142 1.85 -7.16 0.22
N LEU A 143 3.11 -7.15 0.65
CA LEU A 143 4.29 -6.89 -0.18
C LEU A 143 4.33 -7.75 -1.45
N TRP A 144 4.24 -9.08 -1.31
CA TRP A 144 4.33 -10.02 -2.42
C TRP A 144 3.19 -9.83 -3.42
N GLU A 145 1.97 -9.67 -2.91
CA GLU A 145 0.76 -9.43 -3.70
C GLU A 145 0.84 -8.11 -4.48
N LEU A 146 1.29 -7.03 -3.83
CA LEU A 146 1.51 -5.72 -4.45
C LEU A 146 2.53 -5.78 -5.59
N CYS A 147 3.57 -6.60 -5.45
CA CYS A 147 4.55 -6.86 -6.50
C CYS A 147 4.02 -7.80 -7.60
N GLY A 148 2.79 -8.30 -7.48
CA GLY A 148 2.16 -9.19 -8.45
C GLY A 148 2.66 -10.64 -8.35
N VAL A 149 3.18 -11.04 -7.19
CA VAL A 149 3.57 -12.42 -6.91
C VAL A 149 2.42 -13.11 -6.19
N SER A 150 1.75 -14.05 -6.87
CA SER A 150 0.64 -14.83 -6.34
C SER A 150 1.09 -16.24 -5.91
N GLY A 151 0.34 -16.80 -4.96
CA GLY A 151 0.57 -18.14 -4.39
C GLY A 151 1.65 -18.17 -3.30
N PRO A 152 1.94 -19.36 -2.78
CA PRO A 152 2.93 -19.53 -1.71
C PRO A 152 4.33 -19.12 -2.20
N ILE A 153 5.07 -18.46 -1.33
CA ILE A 153 6.44 -18.05 -1.58
C ILE A 153 7.37 -19.19 -1.15
N ASP A 154 8.19 -19.61 -2.07
CA ASP A 154 9.25 -20.59 -1.84
C ASP A 154 10.58 -19.85 -1.72
N VAL A 155 11.28 -20.01 -0.60
CA VAL A 155 12.49 -19.24 -0.30
C VAL A 155 13.63 -19.53 -1.29
N ASP A 156 13.79 -20.78 -1.72
CA ASP A 156 14.86 -21.14 -2.62
C ASP A 156 14.61 -20.60 -4.03
N ARG A 157 13.39 -20.78 -4.54
CA ARG A 157 13.01 -20.35 -5.89
C ARG A 157 12.77 -18.84 -5.99
N ASP A 158 12.03 -18.26 -5.02
CA ASP A 158 11.51 -16.89 -5.12
C ASP A 158 12.43 -15.86 -4.42
N CYS A 159 13.38 -16.34 -3.58
CA CYS A 159 14.36 -15.46 -2.95
C CYS A 159 15.80 -15.79 -3.40
N TYR A 160 16.35 -16.94 -3.05
CA TYR A 160 17.78 -17.22 -3.31
C TYR A 160 18.11 -17.31 -4.79
N ALA A 161 17.35 -18.09 -5.57
CA ALA A 161 17.57 -18.15 -7.03
C ALA A 161 17.36 -16.79 -7.73
N VAL A 162 16.53 -15.91 -7.15
CA VAL A 162 16.33 -14.54 -7.65
C VAL A 162 17.55 -13.68 -7.35
N MET A 163 18.18 -13.82 -6.17
CA MET A 163 19.42 -13.12 -5.84
C MET A 163 20.56 -13.53 -6.75
N ASP A 164 20.70 -14.83 -7.07
CA ASP A 164 21.70 -15.32 -8.03
C ASP A 164 21.50 -14.69 -9.41
N ARG A 165 20.26 -14.60 -9.89
CA ARG A 165 19.95 -13.92 -11.17
C ARG A 165 20.26 -12.41 -11.12
N LEU A 166 20.03 -11.75 -9.99
CA LEU A 166 20.42 -10.35 -9.81
C LEU A 166 21.93 -10.19 -9.85
N LEU A 167 22.67 -11.10 -9.21
CA LEU A 167 24.13 -11.13 -9.21
C LEU A 167 24.69 -11.29 -10.64
N GLU A 168 24.19 -12.22 -11.43
CA GLU A 168 24.55 -12.40 -12.84
C GLU A 168 24.35 -11.12 -13.67
N ARG A 169 23.35 -10.31 -13.31
CA ARG A 169 23.01 -9.07 -14.00
C ARG A 169 23.58 -7.80 -13.35
N GLN A 170 24.31 -7.94 -12.26
CA GLN A 170 24.81 -6.82 -11.44
C GLN A 170 25.48 -5.74 -12.29
N GLY A 171 26.43 -6.12 -13.15
CA GLY A 171 27.15 -5.15 -13.99
C GLY A 171 26.26 -4.38 -14.97
N ALA A 172 25.22 -5.02 -15.52
CA ALA A 172 24.26 -4.35 -16.39
C ALA A 172 23.36 -3.40 -15.61
N ILE A 173 22.89 -3.83 -14.45
CA ILE A 173 22.04 -3.02 -13.55
C ILE A 173 22.82 -1.79 -13.08
N GLN A 174 24.08 -1.97 -12.61
CA GLN A 174 24.93 -0.87 -12.15
C GLN A 174 25.19 0.15 -13.26
N ARG A 175 25.52 -0.28 -14.49
CA ARG A 175 25.70 0.64 -15.62
C ARG A 175 24.43 1.44 -15.91
N SER A 176 23.26 0.80 -15.89
CA SER A 176 22.00 1.47 -16.15
C SER A 176 21.64 2.49 -15.07
N LEU A 177 21.90 2.16 -13.80
CA LEU A 177 21.70 3.08 -12.68
C LEU A 177 22.69 4.24 -12.74
N ALA A 178 23.99 3.97 -13.01
CA ALA A 178 25.01 4.98 -13.14
C ALA A 178 24.68 5.96 -14.28
N ALA A 179 24.34 5.46 -15.45
CA ALA A 179 23.98 6.29 -16.61
C ALA A 179 22.76 7.19 -16.34
N ARG A 180 21.86 6.77 -15.45
CA ARG A 180 20.65 7.51 -15.13
C ARG A 180 20.82 8.53 -13.99
N HIS A 181 21.63 8.20 -13.01
CA HIS A 181 21.69 8.96 -11.75
C HIS A 181 23.05 9.61 -11.48
N LEU A 182 24.12 9.18 -12.13
CA LEU A 182 25.44 9.79 -11.97
C LEU A 182 25.67 10.77 -13.11
N GLN A 183 25.84 12.05 -12.73
CA GLN A 183 26.22 13.14 -13.66
C GLN A 183 27.48 13.80 -13.14
N ASP A 184 28.19 14.51 -14.01
CA ASP A 184 29.38 15.28 -13.61
C ASP A 184 29.00 16.26 -12.49
N GLY A 185 29.78 16.24 -11.40
CA GLY A 185 29.52 17.03 -10.21
C GLY A 185 28.63 16.38 -9.14
N CYS A 186 28.16 15.14 -9.34
CA CYS A 186 27.45 14.40 -8.28
C CYS A 186 28.40 13.98 -7.17
N LEU A 187 27.96 14.14 -5.90
CA LEU A 187 28.65 13.59 -4.75
C LEU A 187 28.28 12.11 -4.58
N VAL A 188 29.26 11.23 -4.59
CA VAL A 188 29.07 9.79 -4.34
C VAL A 188 29.58 9.47 -2.94
N LEU A 189 28.70 8.95 -2.10
CA LEU A 189 29.04 8.48 -0.76
C LEU A 189 29.30 6.97 -0.81
N TYR A 190 30.46 6.56 -0.31
CA TYR A 190 30.82 5.16 -0.13
C TYR A 190 30.77 4.81 1.35
N ASP A 191 30.06 3.74 1.66
CA ASP A 191 30.14 3.09 2.97
C ASP A 191 31.00 1.84 2.83
N LEU A 192 32.11 1.83 3.54
CA LEU A 192 33.01 0.67 3.62
C LEU A 192 32.64 -0.11 4.88
N THR A 193 31.77 -1.09 4.74
CA THR A 193 31.56 -2.09 5.79
C THR A 193 32.75 -3.05 5.81
N SER A 194 33.50 -3.02 6.91
CA SER A 194 34.54 -3.98 7.24
C SER A 194 33.96 -5.27 7.80
#